data_72455601cc1f2c998d872102bb74d2e0
#
_entry.id   72455601cc1f2c998d872102bb74d2e0
#
_cell.length_a   1.000
_cell.length_b   1.000
_cell.length_c   1.000
_cell.angle_alpha   90.00
_cell.angle_beta   90.00
_cell.angle_gamma   90.00
#
_symmetry.space_group_name_H-M   'P 1'
#
loop_
_entity.id
_entity.type
_entity.pdbx_description
1 polymer ?
#
loop_
_entity_poly.entity_id
_entity_poly.type
_entity_poly.pdbx_seq_one_letter_code
_entity_poly.pdbx_strand_id
1 'polypeptide(L)'
;MPILTVENLYKNYSSVQALKNVSFNVPSGSVFGILGPNGSGKTTLLGIVMDVLKATKGSYRLFDKEPTADQRKQIGTLLETPNFYHYLSAQRNLEIAAAIKGQDISDIPRVLEIVNLTQRKDSKFNTYSLGMKQRLAIASCLLGDPHVMVFDEPTNGLDPVGIAEIRELIKKLYHQGKTIIMASHLLDEVEKVCTHVAILKKGELITSGDVNEILANEDIVEIGSDDNEKLLLILKSLNNYSNIKQADNLLQLFYPVGTANLGEINKHCFNNGVVLNHLNVKKKSLEAKFFELTNN
;
A
#
# COMPACT_ATOMS: atom_id res chain seq x y z
N MET A 1 -0.28 19.49 6.49
CA MET A 1 1.07 19.69 5.92
C MET A 1 1.60 18.36 5.42
N PRO A 2 2.34 18.29 4.31
CA PRO A 2 2.96 17.05 3.86
C PRO A 2 4.13 16.66 4.77
N ILE A 3 4.27 15.35 5.02
CA ILE A 3 5.43 14.78 5.73
C ILE A 3 6.61 14.63 4.78
N LEU A 4 6.33 14.25 3.53
CA LEU A 4 7.30 14.11 2.46
C LEU A 4 6.79 14.81 1.21
N THR A 5 7.60 15.68 0.63
CA THR A 5 7.40 16.27 -0.70
C THR A 5 8.54 15.84 -1.58
N VAL A 6 8.25 15.21 -2.71
CA VAL A 6 9.23 14.80 -3.73
C VAL A 6 9.04 15.65 -4.97
N GLU A 7 10.12 16.26 -5.49
CA GLU A 7 10.07 17.20 -6.61
C GLU A 7 11.08 16.82 -7.70
N ASN A 8 10.56 16.44 -8.87
CA ASN A 8 11.34 16.12 -10.07
C ASN A 8 12.53 15.19 -9.80
N LEU A 9 12.30 14.12 -9.04
CA LEU A 9 13.37 13.23 -8.57
C LEU A 9 13.81 12.27 -9.67
N TYR A 10 15.13 12.21 -9.88
CA TYR A 10 15.80 11.32 -10.84
C TYR A 10 16.84 10.47 -10.13
N LYS A 11 16.98 9.22 -10.54
CA LYS A 11 18.11 8.37 -10.14
C LYS A 11 18.56 7.52 -11.31
N ASN A 12 19.85 7.67 -11.64
CA ASN A 12 20.52 6.87 -12.66
C ASN A 12 21.61 6.00 -12.02
N TYR A 13 21.66 4.74 -12.44
CA TYR A 13 22.75 3.81 -12.18
C TYR A 13 23.40 3.44 -13.52
N SER A 14 24.51 4.08 -13.86
CA SER A 14 25.14 3.94 -15.18
C SER A 14 24.13 4.11 -16.33
N SER A 15 23.74 3.03 -17.02
CA SER A 15 22.78 3.03 -18.11
C SER A 15 21.30 2.90 -17.70
N VAL A 16 21.03 2.57 -16.43
CA VAL A 16 19.66 2.32 -15.95
C VAL A 16 19.11 3.57 -15.26
N GLN A 17 18.02 4.09 -15.76
CA GLN A 17 17.26 5.15 -15.09
C GLN A 17 16.23 4.53 -14.14
N ALA A 18 16.59 4.46 -12.86
CA ALA A 18 15.74 3.86 -11.83
C ALA A 18 14.59 4.77 -11.40
N LEU A 19 14.77 6.10 -11.47
CA LEU A 19 13.71 7.10 -11.27
C LEU A 19 13.80 8.17 -12.36
N LYS A 20 12.63 8.58 -12.88
CA LYS A 20 12.48 9.51 -13.99
C LYS A 20 11.40 10.54 -13.67
N ASN A 21 11.82 11.73 -13.21
CA ASN A 21 10.94 12.86 -12.95
C ASN A 21 9.78 12.55 -11.98
N VAL A 22 10.07 11.89 -10.87
CA VAL A 22 9.05 11.50 -9.88
C VAL A 22 8.74 12.69 -8.99
N SER A 23 7.44 13.05 -8.88
CA SER A 23 6.95 14.14 -8.02
C SER A 23 5.64 13.77 -7.36
N PHE A 24 5.55 13.81 -6.02
CA PHE A 24 4.33 13.56 -5.25
C PHE A 24 4.47 14.08 -3.82
N ASN A 25 3.36 14.12 -3.09
CA ASN A 25 3.31 14.52 -1.68
C ASN A 25 2.70 13.41 -0.83
N VAL A 26 3.24 13.24 0.39
CA VAL A 26 2.69 12.36 1.41
C VAL A 26 2.02 13.19 2.50
N PRO A 27 0.69 13.12 2.66
CA PRO A 27 -0.02 13.83 3.73
C PRO A 27 0.35 13.30 5.12
N SER A 28 0.35 14.19 6.12
CA SER A 28 0.43 13.79 7.53
C SER A 28 -0.81 12.97 7.94
N GLY A 29 -0.64 12.00 8.83
CA GLY A 29 -1.74 11.17 9.30
C GLY A 29 -2.35 10.30 8.20
N SER A 30 -1.53 9.79 7.27
CA SER A 30 -1.94 8.89 6.20
C SER A 30 -1.19 7.57 6.25
N VAL A 31 -1.77 6.53 5.67
CA VAL A 31 -1.04 5.34 5.21
C VAL A 31 -0.84 5.51 3.71
N PHE A 32 0.39 5.78 3.31
CA PHE A 32 0.78 6.08 1.93
C PHE A 32 1.50 4.88 1.29
N GLY A 33 0.90 4.29 0.27
CA GLY A 33 1.46 3.17 -0.48
C GLY A 33 2.27 3.64 -1.70
N ILE A 34 3.54 3.23 -1.80
CA ILE A 34 4.33 3.36 -3.02
C ILE A 34 4.27 2.02 -3.74
N LEU A 35 3.51 1.98 -4.85
CA LEU A 35 3.12 0.77 -5.54
C LEU A 35 3.87 0.58 -6.84
N GLY A 36 4.05 -0.66 -7.25
CA GLY A 36 4.58 -1.01 -8.56
C GLY A 36 5.28 -2.36 -8.56
N PRO A 37 5.53 -2.93 -9.74
CA PRO A 37 6.23 -4.20 -9.88
C PRO A 37 7.68 -4.10 -9.40
N ASN A 38 8.32 -5.26 -9.26
CA ASN A 38 9.75 -5.30 -8.96
C ASN A 38 10.54 -4.54 -10.04
N GLY A 39 11.53 -3.75 -9.60
CA GLY A 39 12.31 -2.87 -10.49
C GLY A 39 11.62 -1.56 -10.90
N SER A 40 10.44 -1.22 -10.36
CA SER A 40 9.77 0.05 -10.66
C SER A 40 10.40 1.28 -10.01
N GLY A 41 11.35 1.12 -9.07
CA GLY A 41 12.06 2.21 -8.40
C GLY A 41 11.66 2.47 -6.94
N LYS A 42 10.74 1.68 -6.34
CA LYS A 42 10.24 1.86 -4.97
C LYS A 42 11.35 1.93 -3.93
N THR A 43 12.18 0.87 -3.83
CA THR A 43 13.31 0.79 -2.89
C THR A 43 14.35 1.90 -3.16
N THR A 44 14.59 2.24 -4.43
CA THR A 44 15.47 3.35 -4.80
C THR A 44 14.93 4.69 -4.27
N LEU A 45 13.64 4.93 -4.40
CA LEU A 45 12.98 6.14 -3.89
C LEU A 45 13.08 6.22 -2.37
N LEU A 46 12.72 5.15 -1.65
CA LEU A 46 12.85 5.10 -0.19
C LEU A 46 14.32 5.25 0.26
N GLY A 47 15.26 4.62 -0.44
CA GLY A 47 16.69 4.74 -0.17
C GLY A 47 17.20 6.19 -0.31
N ILE A 48 16.66 6.96 -1.26
CA ILE A 48 17.01 8.40 -1.39
C ILE A 48 16.41 9.20 -0.24
N VAL A 49 15.13 9.00 0.08
CA VAL A 49 14.46 9.72 1.16
C VAL A 49 15.14 9.48 2.50
N MET A 50 15.62 8.25 2.73
CA MET A 50 16.34 7.88 3.95
C MET A 50 17.86 8.15 3.91
N ASP A 51 18.37 8.78 2.82
CA ASP A 51 19.78 9.17 2.64
C ASP A 51 20.77 8.00 2.54
N VAL A 52 20.27 6.80 2.24
CA VAL A 52 21.11 5.63 1.89
C VAL A 52 21.66 5.79 0.46
N LEU A 53 20.89 6.47 -0.39
CA LEU A 53 21.24 6.75 -1.78
C LEU A 53 21.13 8.25 -2.07
N LYS A 54 21.96 8.76 -2.98
CA LYS A 54 21.86 10.14 -3.47
C LYS A 54 21.05 10.20 -4.76
N ALA A 55 20.14 11.17 -4.87
CA ALA A 55 19.46 11.49 -6.11
C ALA A 55 20.47 11.94 -7.19
N THR A 56 20.17 11.68 -8.46
CA THR A 56 20.95 12.23 -9.59
C THR A 56 20.54 13.67 -9.88
N LYS A 57 19.22 13.96 -9.79
CA LYS A 57 18.62 15.31 -9.93
C LYS A 57 17.33 15.37 -9.14
N GLY A 58 16.80 16.58 -8.95
CA GLY A 58 15.59 16.83 -8.18
C GLY A 58 15.88 16.97 -6.70
N SER A 59 14.82 17.16 -5.92
CA SER A 59 14.90 17.38 -4.47
C SER A 59 13.74 16.71 -3.75
N TYR A 60 13.83 16.63 -2.43
CA TYR A 60 12.73 16.27 -1.57
C TYR A 60 12.79 17.07 -0.28
N ARG A 61 11.67 17.22 0.40
CA ARG A 61 11.56 17.84 1.72
C ARG A 61 10.95 16.88 2.71
N LEU A 62 11.47 16.90 3.94
CA LEU A 62 10.89 16.18 5.08
C LEU A 62 10.30 17.20 6.04
N PHE A 63 9.05 16.96 6.49
CA PHE A 63 8.35 17.87 7.40
C PHE A 63 8.34 19.33 6.88
N ASP A 64 8.17 19.48 5.57
CA ASP A 64 8.18 20.75 4.84
C ASP A 64 9.50 21.57 4.95
N LYS A 65 10.60 20.89 5.25
CA LYS A 65 11.95 21.47 5.40
C LYS A 65 12.98 20.69 4.58
N GLU A 66 14.12 21.32 4.32
CA GLU A 66 15.28 20.63 3.77
C GLU A 66 15.68 19.44 4.67
N PRO A 67 15.95 18.25 4.08
CA PRO A 67 16.16 17.03 4.84
C PRO A 67 17.47 17.07 5.63
N THR A 68 17.38 16.75 6.92
CA THR A 68 18.53 16.67 7.83
C THR A 68 18.63 15.29 8.49
N ALA A 69 19.81 14.96 9.02
CA ALA A 69 20.00 13.72 9.77
C ALA A 69 19.09 13.66 11.02
N ASP A 70 18.87 14.78 11.70
CA ASP A 70 18.02 14.82 12.90
C ASP A 70 16.54 14.61 12.59
N GLN A 71 16.06 15.06 11.43
CA GLN A 71 14.71 14.73 10.98
C GLN A 71 14.55 13.24 10.69
N ARG A 72 15.56 12.60 10.07
CA ARG A 72 15.52 11.16 9.79
C ARG A 72 15.58 10.31 11.05
N LYS A 73 16.22 10.76 12.13
CA LYS A 73 16.17 10.10 13.44
C LYS A 73 14.78 10.03 14.04
N GLN A 74 13.87 10.92 13.61
CA GLN A 74 12.46 10.94 14.03
C GLN A 74 11.57 9.99 13.20
N ILE A 75 12.15 9.28 12.24
CA ILE A 75 11.45 8.33 11.36
C ILE A 75 11.84 6.90 11.75
N GLY A 76 10.84 6.08 12.06
CA GLY A 76 11.03 4.65 12.24
C GLY A 76 11.18 3.97 10.87
N THR A 77 12.34 3.40 10.56
CA THR A 77 12.64 2.91 9.21
C THR A 77 12.94 1.42 9.20
N LEU A 78 12.27 0.69 8.30
CA LEU A 78 12.56 -0.68 7.92
C LEU A 78 12.76 -0.72 6.40
N LEU A 79 14.02 -0.72 5.96
CA LEU A 79 14.42 -0.95 4.57
C LEU A 79 14.97 -2.37 4.46
N GLU A 80 14.43 -3.15 3.51
CA GLU A 80 14.80 -4.55 3.29
C GLU A 80 14.55 -5.47 4.50
N THR A 81 15.41 -6.48 4.68
CA THR A 81 15.27 -7.48 5.75
C THR A 81 15.85 -6.97 7.06
N PRO A 82 15.23 -7.33 8.21
CA PRO A 82 15.75 -6.95 9.51
C PRO A 82 17.08 -7.62 9.83
N ASN A 83 18.10 -6.80 10.10
CA ASN A 83 19.43 -7.25 10.51
C ASN A 83 19.52 -7.36 12.03
N PHE A 84 19.12 -8.51 12.57
CA PHE A 84 19.24 -8.84 13.98
C PHE A 84 20.28 -9.94 14.22
N TYR A 85 20.86 -9.96 15.42
CA TYR A 85 21.77 -11.01 15.84
C TYR A 85 20.99 -12.29 16.12
N HIS A 86 21.21 -13.31 15.30
CA HIS A 86 20.43 -14.55 15.29
C HIS A 86 20.49 -15.35 16.61
N TYR A 87 21.60 -15.25 17.32
CA TYR A 87 21.86 -15.96 18.59
C TYR A 87 21.37 -15.20 19.83
N LEU A 88 20.97 -13.92 19.68
CA LEU A 88 20.42 -13.11 20.77
C LEU A 88 18.90 -13.23 20.84
N SER A 89 18.35 -12.92 22.02
CA SER A 89 16.91 -12.81 22.21
C SER A 89 16.35 -11.55 21.52
N ALA A 90 15.00 -11.49 21.38
CA ALA A 90 14.33 -10.31 20.86
C ALA A 90 14.63 -9.09 21.72
N GLN A 91 14.55 -9.24 23.05
CA GLN A 91 14.86 -8.15 23.98
C GLN A 91 16.28 -7.62 23.76
N ARG A 92 17.28 -8.49 23.70
CA ARG A 92 18.68 -8.08 23.47
C ARG A 92 18.90 -7.39 22.11
N ASN A 93 18.24 -7.86 21.07
CA ASN A 93 18.27 -7.19 19.79
C ASN A 93 17.64 -5.80 19.83
N LEU A 94 16.54 -5.61 20.56
CA LEU A 94 15.92 -4.31 20.75
C LEU A 94 16.76 -3.38 21.64
N GLU A 95 17.47 -3.89 22.66
CA GLU A 95 18.42 -3.11 23.46
C GLU A 95 19.53 -2.53 22.57
N ILE A 96 20.09 -3.34 21.66
CA ILE A 96 21.10 -2.89 20.68
C ILE A 96 20.48 -1.84 19.75
N ALA A 97 19.28 -2.08 19.23
CA ALA A 97 18.60 -1.13 18.36
C ALA A 97 18.31 0.20 19.06
N ALA A 98 17.88 0.16 20.33
CA ALA A 98 17.67 1.35 21.17
C ALA A 98 18.97 2.13 21.36
N ALA A 99 20.07 1.46 21.70
CA ALA A 99 21.38 2.08 21.86
C ALA A 99 21.87 2.75 20.57
N ILE A 100 21.73 2.11 19.40
CA ILE A 100 22.10 2.69 18.10
C ILE A 100 21.27 3.94 17.79
N LYS A 101 19.98 3.94 18.15
CA LYS A 101 19.06 5.06 17.91
C LYS A 101 19.14 6.15 18.99
N GLY A 102 19.88 5.92 20.07
CA GLY A 102 19.92 6.82 21.23
C GLY A 102 18.56 6.88 21.96
N GLN A 103 17.79 5.79 21.95
CA GLN A 103 16.50 5.69 22.61
C GLN A 103 16.59 4.94 23.95
N ASP A 104 15.66 5.22 24.86
CA ASP A 104 15.62 4.58 26.17
C ASP A 104 15.17 3.10 26.05
N ILE A 105 15.90 2.20 26.69
CA ILE A 105 15.57 0.77 26.78
C ILE A 105 14.27 0.51 27.55
N SER A 106 13.82 1.44 28.39
CA SER A 106 12.54 1.37 29.11
C SER A 106 11.32 1.33 28.15
N ASP A 107 11.50 1.70 26.89
CA ASP A 107 10.48 1.65 25.84
C ASP A 107 10.28 0.24 25.24
N ILE A 108 11.20 -0.69 25.48
CA ILE A 108 11.17 -2.04 24.90
C ILE A 108 9.89 -2.83 25.25
N PRO A 109 9.41 -2.84 26.53
CA PRO A 109 8.17 -3.54 26.86
C PRO A 109 6.96 -3.04 26.06
N ARG A 110 6.82 -1.71 25.85
CA ARG A 110 5.75 -1.10 25.06
C ARG A 110 5.78 -1.58 23.60
N VAL A 111 6.94 -1.53 22.96
CA VAL A 111 7.02 -1.92 21.56
C VAL A 111 6.81 -3.43 21.36
N LEU A 112 7.26 -4.27 22.30
CA LEU A 112 7.01 -5.72 22.28
C LEU A 112 5.52 -6.04 22.44
N GLU A 113 4.80 -5.30 23.29
CA GLU A 113 3.36 -5.43 23.45
C GLU A 113 2.61 -5.04 22.18
N ILE A 114 2.97 -3.92 21.55
CA ILE A 114 2.34 -3.44 20.32
C ILE A 114 2.39 -4.51 19.21
N VAL A 115 3.52 -5.23 19.10
CA VAL A 115 3.74 -6.24 18.06
C VAL A 115 3.42 -7.67 18.51
N ASN A 116 2.81 -7.88 19.68
CA ASN A 116 2.46 -9.19 20.25
C ASN A 116 3.66 -10.15 20.38
N LEU A 117 4.78 -9.68 20.86
CA LEU A 117 5.99 -10.49 21.09
C LEU A 117 6.45 -10.55 22.55
N THR A 118 5.69 -10.00 23.50
CA THR A 118 6.04 -9.97 24.94
C THR A 118 6.35 -11.36 25.49
N GLN A 119 5.54 -12.38 25.15
CA GLN A 119 5.73 -13.76 25.63
C GLN A 119 6.94 -14.46 24.99
N ARG A 120 7.51 -13.88 23.96
CA ARG A 120 8.65 -14.43 23.22
C ARG A 120 9.91 -13.60 23.34
N LYS A 121 9.91 -12.55 24.18
CA LYS A 121 11.02 -11.59 24.32
C LYS A 121 12.37 -12.22 24.61
N ASP A 122 12.39 -13.31 25.39
CA ASP A 122 13.60 -14.02 25.79
C ASP A 122 14.01 -15.14 24.81
N SER A 123 13.17 -15.46 23.83
CA SER A 123 13.47 -16.45 22.80
C SER A 123 14.50 -15.91 21.80
N LYS A 124 15.44 -16.77 21.36
CA LYS A 124 16.44 -16.41 20.34
C LYS A 124 15.78 -16.07 19.01
N PHE A 125 16.29 -15.06 18.32
CA PHE A 125 15.77 -14.58 17.03
C PHE A 125 15.75 -15.68 15.94
N ASN A 126 16.72 -16.60 15.95
CA ASN A 126 16.73 -17.71 14.98
C ASN A 126 15.57 -18.68 15.13
N THR A 127 14.89 -18.70 16.29
CA THR A 127 13.69 -19.53 16.55
C THR A 127 12.38 -18.88 16.13
N TYR A 128 12.43 -17.65 15.63
CA TYR A 128 11.27 -16.90 15.20
C TYR A 128 10.81 -17.32 13.79
N SER A 129 9.49 -17.41 13.60
CA SER A 129 8.90 -17.46 12.25
C SER A 129 9.21 -16.19 11.48
N LEU A 130 9.05 -16.19 10.17
CA LEU A 130 9.28 -15.00 9.35
C LEU A 130 8.37 -13.83 9.79
N GLY A 131 7.08 -14.09 10.06
CA GLY A 131 6.15 -13.08 10.58
C GLY A 131 6.56 -12.52 11.94
N MET A 132 7.08 -13.36 12.87
CA MET A 132 7.64 -12.88 14.14
C MET A 132 8.88 -12.02 13.93
N LYS A 133 9.76 -12.39 13.00
CA LYS A 133 10.95 -11.60 12.64
C LYS A 133 10.55 -10.23 12.10
N GLN A 134 9.55 -10.18 11.23
CA GLN A 134 9.02 -8.95 10.66
C GLN A 134 8.38 -8.06 11.74
N ARG A 135 7.59 -8.65 12.65
CA ARG A 135 7.01 -7.91 13.80
C ARG A 135 8.11 -7.34 14.72
N LEU A 136 9.18 -8.08 14.97
CA LEU A 136 10.31 -7.56 15.75
C LEU A 136 11.00 -6.39 15.03
N ALA A 137 11.13 -6.45 13.71
CA ALA A 137 11.68 -5.35 12.92
C ALA A 137 10.81 -4.09 13.04
N ILE A 138 9.50 -4.23 12.96
CA ILE A 138 8.56 -3.12 13.20
C ILE A 138 8.69 -2.62 14.65
N ALA A 139 8.84 -3.51 15.64
CA ALA A 139 9.09 -3.11 17.03
C ALA A 139 10.34 -2.22 17.15
N SER A 140 11.43 -2.57 16.45
CA SER A 140 12.63 -1.74 16.44
C SER A 140 12.39 -0.37 15.79
N CYS A 141 11.49 -0.27 14.81
CA CYS A 141 11.10 1.01 14.21
C CYS A 141 10.33 1.89 15.18
N LEU A 142 9.53 1.28 16.07
CA LEU A 142 8.67 1.96 17.04
C LEU A 142 9.40 2.50 18.28
N LEU A 143 10.68 2.14 18.49
CA LEU A 143 11.48 2.66 19.59
C LEU A 143 11.58 4.19 19.52
N GLY A 144 11.31 4.86 20.65
CA GLY A 144 11.26 6.31 20.75
C GLY A 144 9.98 6.93 20.20
N ASP A 145 8.97 6.13 19.92
CA ASP A 145 7.62 6.53 19.50
C ASP A 145 7.54 7.48 18.29
N PRO A 146 8.22 7.17 17.15
CA PRO A 146 8.23 8.05 16.00
C PRO A 146 6.81 8.30 15.47
N HIS A 147 6.56 9.53 14.99
CA HIS A 147 5.28 9.86 14.34
C HIS A 147 5.21 9.38 12.89
N VAL A 148 6.36 9.15 12.25
CA VAL A 148 6.45 8.70 10.86
C VAL A 148 7.20 7.37 10.79
N MET A 149 6.69 6.45 9.99
CA MET A 149 7.33 5.17 9.71
C MET A 149 7.46 4.94 8.22
N VAL A 150 8.57 4.32 7.83
CA VAL A 150 8.88 3.96 6.44
C VAL A 150 9.19 2.48 6.37
N PHE A 151 8.40 1.72 5.60
CA PHE A 151 8.54 0.28 5.44
C PHE A 151 8.76 -0.09 3.97
N ASP A 152 9.80 -0.84 3.66
CA ASP A 152 10.00 -1.42 2.34
C ASP A 152 9.56 -2.89 2.36
N GLU A 153 8.52 -3.22 1.60
CA GLU A 153 7.94 -4.56 1.45
C GLU A 153 7.65 -5.28 2.79
N PRO A 154 6.89 -4.68 3.74
CA PRO A 154 6.74 -5.21 5.10
C PRO A 154 6.04 -6.57 5.18
N THR A 155 5.36 -7.00 4.12
CA THR A 155 4.61 -8.27 4.05
C THR A 155 5.26 -9.30 3.13
N ASN A 156 6.42 -8.98 2.54
CA ASN A 156 7.07 -9.85 1.56
C ASN A 156 7.50 -11.20 2.18
N GLY A 157 7.13 -12.28 1.49
CA GLY A 157 7.49 -13.65 1.89
C GLY A 157 6.69 -14.21 3.07
N LEU A 158 5.73 -13.46 3.62
CA LEU A 158 4.85 -13.94 4.68
C LEU A 158 3.74 -14.83 4.11
N ASP A 159 3.26 -15.74 4.96
CA ASP A 159 2.04 -16.48 4.71
C ASP A 159 0.79 -15.57 4.87
N PRO A 160 -0.39 -15.99 4.40
CA PRO A 160 -1.61 -15.16 4.50
C PRO A 160 -1.95 -14.70 5.93
N VAL A 161 -1.62 -15.51 6.95
CA VAL A 161 -1.85 -15.15 8.36
C VAL A 161 -0.89 -14.04 8.78
N GLY A 162 0.40 -14.17 8.46
CA GLY A 162 1.40 -13.14 8.73
C GLY A 162 1.11 -11.82 8.01
N ILE A 163 0.64 -11.87 6.76
CA ILE A 163 0.20 -10.68 6.02
C ILE A 163 -0.94 -9.98 6.76
N ALA A 164 -1.97 -10.75 7.20
CA ALA A 164 -3.10 -10.21 7.94
C ALA A 164 -2.66 -9.57 9.28
N GLU A 165 -1.73 -10.21 10.02
CA GLU A 165 -1.19 -9.67 11.28
C GLU A 165 -0.47 -8.33 11.07
N ILE A 166 0.39 -8.23 10.03
CA ILE A 166 1.10 -6.96 9.71
C ILE A 166 0.10 -5.90 9.27
N ARG A 167 -0.90 -6.25 8.47
CA ARG A 167 -1.97 -5.33 8.06
C ARG A 167 -2.70 -4.74 9.27
N GLU A 168 -3.15 -5.56 10.20
CA GLU A 168 -3.84 -5.07 11.40
C GLU A 168 -2.92 -4.24 12.31
N LEU A 169 -1.64 -4.58 12.37
CA LEU A 169 -0.65 -3.75 13.07
C LEU A 169 -0.52 -2.36 12.43
N ILE A 170 -0.42 -2.27 11.11
CA ILE A 170 -0.35 -0.99 10.38
C ILE A 170 -1.62 -0.16 10.63
N LYS A 171 -2.81 -0.77 10.55
CA LYS A 171 -4.07 -0.08 10.86
C LYS A 171 -4.10 0.44 12.30
N LYS A 172 -3.68 -0.37 13.27
CA LYS A 172 -3.59 0.04 14.68
C LYS A 172 -2.69 1.26 14.84
N LEU A 173 -1.52 1.27 14.23
CA LEU A 173 -0.58 2.39 14.27
C LEU A 173 -1.16 3.64 13.60
N TYR A 174 -1.82 3.49 12.47
CA TYR A 174 -2.53 4.58 11.81
C TYR A 174 -3.63 5.19 12.70
N HIS A 175 -4.46 4.38 13.34
CA HIS A 175 -5.50 4.86 14.28
C HIS A 175 -4.91 5.54 15.52
N GLN A 176 -3.64 5.30 15.84
CA GLN A 176 -2.88 6.02 16.87
C GLN A 176 -2.30 7.36 16.36
N GLY A 177 -2.64 7.79 15.16
CA GLY A 177 -2.21 9.06 14.56
C GLY A 177 -0.84 9.01 13.89
N LYS A 178 -0.27 7.82 13.66
CA LYS A 178 1.01 7.68 12.94
C LYS A 178 0.82 7.88 11.43
N THR A 179 1.85 8.43 10.78
CA THR A 179 1.97 8.44 9.33
C THR A 179 2.83 7.27 8.90
N ILE A 180 2.36 6.48 7.93
CA ILE A 180 3.08 5.30 7.47
C ILE A 180 3.30 5.41 5.96
N ILE A 181 4.54 5.32 5.52
CA ILE A 181 4.92 5.22 4.12
C ILE A 181 5.37 3.79 3.88
N MET A 182 4.74 3.08 2.96
CA MET A 182 5.12 1.70 2.68
C MET A 182 5.26 1.44 1.18
N ALA A 183 6.36 0.81 0.78
CA ALA A 183 6.48 0.25 -0.57
C ALA A 183 5.89 -1.15 -0.60
N SER A 184 5.14 -1.47 -1.66
CA SER A 184 4.63 -2.83 -1.89
C SER A 184 4.39 -3.11 -3.37
N HIS A 185 4.46 -4.38 -3.73
CA HIS A 185 4.00 -4.88 -5.03
C HIS A 185 2.65 -5.62 -4.93
N LEU A 186 2.12 -5.82 -3.70
CA LEU A 186 0.85 -6.49 -3.42
C LEU A 186 -0.29 -5.47 -3.38
N LEU A 187 -0.93 -5.23 -4.54
CA LEU A 187 -1.96 -4.21 -4.72
C LEU A 187 -3.17 -4.41 -3.81
N ASP A 188 -3.64 -5.66 -3.68
CA ASP A 188 -4.77 -6.02 -2.82
C ASP A 188 -4.53 -5.69 -1.35
N GLU A 189 -3.29 -5.88 -0.85
CA GLU A 189 -2.98 -5.58 0.54
C GLU A 189 -2.91 -4.08 0.78
N VAL A 190 -2.40 -3.34 -0.19
CA VAL A 190 -2.33 -1.88 -0.13
C VAL A 190 -3.73 -1.26 -0.14
N GLU A 191 -4.63 -1.76 -0.98
CA GLU A 191 -6.02 -1.30 -1.04
C GLU A 191 -6.74 -1.43 0.31
N LYS A 192 -6.41 -2.48 1.09
CA LYS A 192 -7.02 -2.73 2.41
C LYS A 192 -6.50 -1.84 3.53
N VAL A 193 -5.37 -1.15 3.33
CA VAL A 193 -4.64 -0.43 4.38
C VAL A 193 -4.39 1.03 4.05
N CYS A 194 -4.03 1.32 2.79
CA CYS A 194 -3.59 2.66 2.41
C CYS A 194 -4.75 3.63 2.20
N THR A 195 -4.57 4.86 2.65
CA THR A 195 -5.45 5.99 2.36
C THR A 195 -5.04 6.71 1.07
N HIS A 196 -3.74 6.72 0.78
CA HIS A 196 -3.16 7.36 -0.39
C HIS A 196 -2.14 6.45 -1.06
N VAL A 197 -1.94 6.62 -2.35
CA VAL A 197 -0.94 5.85 -3.11
C VAL A 197 -0.18 6.70 -4.12
N ALA A 198 1.02 6.23 -4.47
CA ALA A 198 1.77 6.61 -5.66
C ALA A 198 2.09 5.33 -6.45
N ILE A 199 1.71 5.26 -7.71
CA ILE A 199 1.93 4.11 -8.58
C ILE A 199 3.13 4.37 -9.47
N LEU A 200 4.17 3.55 -9.35
CA LEU A 200 5.41 3.61 -10.13
C LEU A 200 5.47 2.47 -11.16
N LYS A 201 5.91 2.79 -12.38
CA LYS A 201 6.22 1.83 -13.45
C LYS A 201 7.49 2.26 -14.16
N LYS A 202 8.51 1.39 -14.22
CA LYS A 202 9.79 1.63 -14.91
C LYS A 202 10.46 2.97 -14.54
N GLY A 203 10.36 3.36 -13.25
CA GLY A 203 10.93 4.58 -12.72
C GLY A 203 10.08 5.85 -12.90
N GLU A 204 8.92 5.76 -13.51
CA GLU A 204 7.99 6.87 -13.75
C GLU A 204 6.81 6.81 -12.79
N LEU A 205 6.33 7.97 -12.35
CA LEU A 205 5.08 8.09 -11.59
C LEU A 205 3.91 8.09 -12.57
N ILE A 206 3.04 7.08 -12.45
CA ILE A 206 1.84 6.97 -13.28
C ILE A 206 0.70 7.81 -12.72
N THR A 207 0.47 7.70 -11.41
CA THR A 207 -0.54 8.49 -10.68
C THR A 207 -0.21 8.55 -9.20
N SER A 208 -0.72 9.54 -8.49
CA SER A 208 -0.70 9.60 -7.02
C SER A 208 -1.91 10.37 -6.50
N GLY A 209 -2.42 9.98 -5.34
CA GLY A 209 -3.56 10.63 -4.70
C GLY A 209 -4.26 9.74 -3.67
N ASP A 210 -5.43 10.16 -3.23
CA ASP A 210 -6.32 9.36 -2.38
C ASP A 210 -6.77 8.09 -3.10
N VAL A 211 -6.76 6.95 -2.39
CA VAL A 211 -7.13 5.65 -2.98
C VAL A 211 -8.57 5.66 -3.49
N ASN A 212 -9.50 6.25 -2.73
CA ASN A 212 -10.90 6.29 -3.13
C ASN A 212 -11.08 7.18 -4.38
N GLU A 213 -10.37 8.29 -4.49
CA GLU A 213 -10.41 9.15 -5.68
C GLU A 213 -9.85 8.45 -6.92
N ILE A 214 -8.74 7.70 -6.76
CA ILE A 214 -8.14 6.94 -7.86
C ILE A 214 -9.06 5.80 -8.31
N LEU A 215 -9.78 5.17 -7.38
CA LEU A 215 -10.73 4.08 -7.66
C LEU A 215 -12.11 4.58 -8.09
N ALA A 216 -12.46 5.82 -7.76
CA ALA A 216 -13.81 6.39 -7.89
C ALA A 216 -14.25 6.68 -9.34
N ASN A 217 -13.56 6.20 -10.35
CA ASN A 217 -13.93 6.59 -11.73
C ASN A 217 -15.17 5.88 -12.27
N GLU A 218 -15.48 4.66 -11.83
CA GLU A 218 -16.62 3.88 -12.34
C GLU A 218 -17.10 2.82 -11.34
N ASP A 219 -18.40 2.65 -11.22
CA ASP A 219 -19.01 1.47 -10.62
C ASP A 219 -19.16 0.39 -11.67
N ILE A 220 -18.81 -0.86 -11.37
CA ILE A 220 -18.96 -2.00 -12.26
C ILE A 220 -20.14 -2.82 -11.76
N VAL A 221 -21.22 -2.89 -12.55
CA VAL A 221 -22.35 -3.77 -12.24
C VAL A 221 -22.16 -5.09 -12.96
N GLU A 222 -21.94 -6.16 -12.19
CA GLU A 222 -21.85 -7.53 -12.71
C GLU A 222 -23.25 -8.14 -12.77
N ILE A 223 -23.63 -8.62 -13.95
CA ILE A 223 -24.99 -9.12 -14.26
C ILE A 223 -24.86 -10.47 -14.96
N GLY A 224 -25.68 -11.44 -14.52
CA GLY A 224 -25.76 -12.75 -15.14
C GLY A 224 -27.20 -13.25 -15.26
N SER A 225 -27.43 -14.08 -16.27
CA SER A 225 -28.65 -14.84 -16.46
C SER A 225 -28.34 -16.18 -17.10
N ASP A 226 -29.32 -17.05 -17.19
CA ASP A 226 -29.18 -18.34 -17.89
C ASP A 226 -28.99 -18.17 -19.41
N ASP A 227 -29.42 -17.02 -19.97
CA ASP A 227 -29.26 -16.64 -21.38
C ASP A 227 -28.55 -15.26 -21.48
N ASN A 228 -27.23 -15.27 -21.48
CA ASN A 228 -26.43 -14.05 -21.54
C ASN A 228 -26.45 -13.38 -22.93
N GLU A 229 -26.77 -14.10 -24.00
CA GLU A 229 -26.92 -13.48 -25.34
C GLU A 229 -28.16 -12.60 -25.39
N LYS A 230 -29.29 -13.12 -24.91
CA LYS A 230 -30.54 -12.36 -24.77
C LYS A 230 -30.37 -11.22 -23.78
N LEU A 231 -29.69 -11.45 -22.63
CA LEU A 231 -29.40 -10.42 -21.64
C LEU A 231 -28.59 -9.27 -22.25
N LEU A 232 -27.55 -9.55 -23.05
CA LEU A 232 -26.73 -8.53 -23.71
C LEU A 232 -27.57 -7.64 -24.65
N LEU A 233 -28.50 -8.22 -25.40
CA LEU A 233 -29.39 -7.45 -26.28
C LEU A 233 -30.30 -6.50 -25.49
N ILE A 234 -30.85 -6.97 -24.37
CA ILE A 234 -31.71 -6.16 -23.49
C ILE A 234 -30.91 -5.04 -22.83
N LEU A 235 -29.70 -5.34 -22.31
CA LEU A 235 -28.87 -4.35 -21.66
C LEU A 235 -28.39 -3.24 -22.63
N LYS A 236 -28.20 -3.53 -23.90
CA LYS A 236 -27.89 -2.52 -24.93
C LYS A 236 -29.01 -1.47 -25.12
N SER A 237 -30.23 -1.75 -24.70
CA SER A 237 -31.33 -0.76 -24.73
C SER A 237 -31.35 0.16 -23.49
N LEU A 238 -30.52 -0.10 -22.47
CA LEU A 238 -30.29 0.80 -21.34
C LEU A 238 -29.34 1.94 -21.77
N ASN A 239 -29.72 3.19 -21.50
CA ASN A 239 -28.97 4.36 -21.97
C ASN A 239 -28.04 4.99 -20.92
N ASN A 240 -27.92 4.42 -19.72
CA ASN A 240 -27.33 5.07 -18.57
C ASN A 240 -25.94 4.52 -18.16
N TYR A 241 -25.30 3.70 -18.99
CA TYR A 241 -23.97 3.16 -18.72
C TYR A 241 -22.95 3.67 -19.76
N SER A 242 -21.66 3.74 -19.38
CA SER A 242 -20.58 4.22 -20.24
C SER A 242 -20.03 3.12 -21.16
N ASN A 243 -20.04 1.86 -20.71
CA ASN A 243 -19.53 0.72 -21.48
C ASN A 243 -20.15 -0.60 -20.99
N ILE A 244 -20.10 -1.64 -21.86
CA ILE A 244 -20.48 -3.01 -21.54
C ILE A 244 -19.38 -3.96 -21.99
N LYS A 245 -18.98 -4.91 -21.13
CA LYS A 245 -17.99 -5.96 -21.45
C LYS A 245 -18.50 -7.31 -20.99
N GLN A 246 -18.06 -8.36 -21.66
CA GLN A 246 -18.25 -9.72 -21.20
C GLN A 246 -17.00 -10.16 -20.45
N ALA A 247 -17.17 -10.67 -19.23
CA ALA A 247 -16.12 -11.23 -18.39
C ALA A 247 -16.58 -12.58 -17.86
N ASP A 248 -15.91 -13.64 -18.28
CA ASP A 248 -16.31 -15.02 -18.03
C ASP A 248 -17.80 -15.29 -18.39
N ASN A 249 -18.60 -15.74 -17.44
CA ASN A 249 -20.03 -16.00 -17.61
C ASN A 249 -20.92 -14.81 -17.19
N LEU A 250 -20.36 -13.60 -16.99
CA LEU A 250 -21.10 -12.42 -16.58
C LEU A 250 -20.92 -11.29 -17.60
N LEU A 251 -21.89 -10.38 -17.60
CA LEU A 251 -21.79 -9.09 -18.29
C LEU A 251 -21.45 -8.01 -17.26
N GLN A 252 -20.54 -7.11 -17.59
CA GLN A 252 -20.13 -5.97 -16.76
C GLN A 252 -20.59 -4.68 -17.42
N LEU A 253 -21.46 -3.92 -16.75
CA LEU A 253 -21.84 -2.57 -17.11
C LEU A 253 -21.03 -1.56 -16.29
N PHE A 254 -20.51 -0.55 -16.94
CA PHE A 254 -19.72 0.51 -16.33
C PHE A 254 -20.57 1.76 -16.17
N TYR A 255 -20.70 2.25 -14.94
CA TYR A 255 -21.48 3.42 -14.58
C TYR A 255 -20.61 4.50 -13.94
N PRO A 256 -20.88 5.79 -14.13
CA PRO A 256 -20.31 6.81 -13.24
C PRO A 256 -20.63 6.49 -11.79
N VAL A 257 -19.68 6.76 -10.88
CA VAL A 257 -19.81 6.39 -9.47
C VAL A 257 -21.13 6.87 -8.85
N GLY A 258 -21.82 5.96 -8.16
CA GLY A 258 -23.07 6.24 -7.46
C GLY A 258 -24.29 6.41 -8.36
N THR A 259 -24.18 6.19 -9.68
CA THR A 259 -25.31 6.32 -10.61
C THR A 259 -25.97 5.00 -10.98
N ALA A 260 -25.35 3.86 -10.61
CA ALA A 260 -25.88 2.53 -10.89
C ALA A 260 -27.12 2.25 -10.02
N ASN A 261 -28.28 2.08 -10.64
CA ASN A 261 -29.51 1.69 -9.95
C ASN A 261 -29.86 0.22 -10.24
N LEU A 262 -29.46 -0.67 -9.33
CA LEU A 262 -29.69 -2.11 -9.48
C LEU A 262 -31.17 -2.46 -9.58
N GLY A 263 -32.04 -1.72 -8.88
CA GLY A 263 -33.48 -1.94 -8.94
C GLY A 263 -34.07 -1.68 -10.30
N GLU A 264 -33.65 -0.60 -10.96
CA GLU A 264 -34.06 -0.27 -12.33
C GLU A 264 -33.54 -1.28 -13.35
N ILE A 265 -32.26 -1.67 -13.21
CA ILE A 265 -31.64 -2.69 -14.07
C ILE A 265 -32.42 -4.01 -13.97
N ASN A 266 -32.67 -4.49 -12.75
CA ASN A 266 -33.42 -5.73 -12.50
C ASN A 266 -34.84 -5.65 -13.08
N LYS A 267 -35.56 -4.55 -12.82
CA LYS A 267 -36.90 -4.32 -13.35
C LYS A 267 -36.92 -4.31 -14.87
N HIS A 268 -35.92 -3.65 -15.51
CA HIS A 268 -35.80 -3.62 -16.95
C HIS A 268 -35.59 -5.01 -17.55
N CYS A 269 -34.68 -5.83 -17.01
CA CYS A 269 -34.44 -7.18 -17.46
C CYS A 269 -35.70 -8.06 -17.29
N PHE A 270 -36.35 -8.00 -16.13
CA PHE A 270 -37.55 -8.78 -15.83
C PHE A 270 -38.71 -8.43 -16.80
N ASN A 271 -38.97 -7.15 -17.06
CA ASN A 271 -40.03 -6.70 -17.98
C ASN A 271 -39.77 -7.14 -19.44
N ASN A 272 -38.50 -7.41 -19.80
CA ASN A 272 -38.11 -7.93 -21.11
C ASN A 272 -37.94 -9.49 -21.12
N GLY A 273 -38.42 -10.17 -20.08
CA GLY A 273 -38.49 -11.63 -20.02
C GLY A 273 -37.14 -12.30 -19.75
N VAL A 274 -36.23 -11.63 -19.02
CA VAL A 274 -34.97 -12.18 -18.50
C VAL A 274 -34.95 -12.11 -16.98
N VAL A 275 -34.77 -13.27 -16.34
CA VAL A 275 -34.55 -13.37 -14.90
C VAL A 275 -33.06 -13.37 -14.63
N LEU A 276 -32.60 -12.48 -13.77
CA LEU A 276 -31.21 -12.40 -13.37
C LEU A 276 -30.90 -13.43 -12.28
N ASN A 277 -29.83 -14.19 -12.45
CA ASN A 277 -29.27 -15.08 -11.43
C ASN A 277 -28.07 -14.46 -10.70
N HIS A 278 -27.51 -13.36 -11.23
CA HIS A 278 -26.46 -12.55 -10.60
C HIS A 278 -26.68 -11.07 -10.88
N LEU A 279 -26.62 -10.24 -9.83
CA LEU A 279 -26.68 -8.79 -9.92
C LEU A 279 -25.93 -8.18 -8.73
N ASN A 280 -24.76 -7.60 -8.96
CA ASN A 280 -23.92 -7.03 -7.91
C ASN A 280 -23.17 -5.79 -8.40
N VAL A 281 -22.92 -4.81 -7.50
CA VAL A 281 -21.99 -3.70 -7.78
C VAL A 281 -20.63 -4.05 -7.23
N LYS A 282 -19.63 -4.05 -8.10
CA LYS A 282 -18.23 -4.25 -7.78
C LYS A 282 -17.48 -2.94 -7.93
N LYS A 283 -16.80 -2.52 -6.89
CA LYS A 283 -15.86 -1.40 -7.01
C LYS A 283 -14.63 -1.86 -7.77
N LYS A 284 -14.07 -0.99 -8.60
CA LYS A 284 -12.84 -1.27 -9.32
C LYS A 284 -11.70 -1.46 -8.31
N SER A 285 -10.94 -2.54 -8.40
CA SER A 285 -9.80 -2.78 -7.52
C SER A 285 -8.59 -1.95 -7.96
N LEU A 286 -7.67 -1.67 -7.03
CA LEU A 286 -6.37 -1.06 -7.35
C LEU A 286 -5.60 -1.88 -8.40
N GLU A 287 -5.74 -3.21 -8.36
CA GLU A 287 -5.13 -4.10 -9.34
C GLU A 287 -5.70 -3.87 -10.74
N ALA A 288 -7.03 -3.82 -10.89
CA ALA A 288 -7.67 -3.54 -12.18
C ALA A 288 -7.28 -2.16 -12.71
N LYS A 289 -7.22 -1.15 -11.82
CA LYS A 289 -6.79 0.21 -12.18
C LYS A 289 -5.32 0.28 -12.57
N PHE A 290 -4.47 -0.45 -11.85
CA PHE A 290 -3.04 -0.56 -12.19
C PHE A 290 -2.86 -1.14 -13.59
N PHE A 291 -3.51 -2.25 -13.92
CA PHE A 291 -3.43 -2.85 -15.27
C PHE A 291 -3.95 -1.92 -16.35
N GLU A 292 -5.05 -1.21 -16.12
CA GLU A 292 -5.56 -0.21 -17.06
C GLU A 292 -4.51 0.89 -17.35
N LEU A 293 -3.93 1.48 -16.29
CA LEU A 293 -2.95 2.55 -16.40
C LEU A 293 -1.60 2.09 -16.96
N THR A 294 -1.31 0.79 -16.88
CA THR A 294 0.00 0.26 -17.25
C THR A 294 0.02 -0.53 -18.56
N ASN A 295 -1.11 -0.91 -19.14
CA ASN A 295 -1.21 -1.65 -20.41
C ASN A 295 -1.51 -0.75 -21.61
N ASN A 296 -1.57 0.57 -21.42
CA ASN A 296 -1.65 1.57 -22.49
C ASN A 296 -0.27 2.04 -22.93
#